data_504e9e5226b18cf64e06e41b3084a5cc
#
_entry.id   504e9e5226b18cf64e06e41b3084a5cc
#
_cell.length_a   1.000
_cell.length_b   1.000
_cell.length_c   1.000
_cell.angle_alpha   90.00
_cell.angle_beta   90.00
_cell.angle_gamma   90.00
#
_symmetry.space_group_name_H-M   'P 1'
#
loop_
_entity.id
_entity.type
_entity.pdbx_description
1 polymer ?
#
loop_
_entity_poly.entity_id
_entity_poly.type
_entity_poly.pdbx_seq_one_letter_code
_entity_poly.pdbx_strand_id
1 'polypeptide(L)'
;MTFETTIDSTDALLSLIKAALAPDGTPGFGEMVLYTSFGVVRGKLGLLFAQQLLGESLEHAASNHHVIELNEVSVEHYSNHLPTATFDRLYVRLDDVRGYALIGSHGQS
;
A
#
# COMPACT_ATOMS: atom_id res chain seq x y z
N MET A 1 27.50 -2.59 -5.34
CA MET A 1 26.98 -2.23 -4.93
C MET A 1 25.97 -2.26 -4.40
N THR A 2 26.07 -2.29 -4.09
CA THR A 2 25.23 -2.24 -3.42
C THR A 2 24.27 -1.96 -3.11
N PHE A 3 24.21 -1.89 -3.07
CA PHE A 3 23.38 -1.45 -2.75
C PHE A 3 22.55 -1.37 -2.12
N GLU A 4 22.44 -1.21 -2.15
CA GLU A 4 21.74 -1.00 -1.51
C GLU A 4 21.02 -1.09 -0.96
N THR A 5 21.34 -1.50 -1.24
CA THR A 5 20.77 -1.78 -0.30
C THR A 5 20.05 -1.25 0.69
N THR A 6 20.30 -0.58 1.07
CA THR A 6 19.56 0.14 2.02
C THR A 6 18.48 0.96 1.41
N ILE A 7 17.91 0.45 0.42
CA ILE A 7 16.74 1.10 -0.15
C ILE A 7 15.67 1.09 0.91
N ASP A 8 15.20 2.26 1.23
CA ASP A 8 14.06 2.40 2.13
C ASP A 8 12.84 1.86 1.41
N SER A 9 12.31 0.76 1.88
CA SER A 9 11.14 0.14 1.25
C SER A 9 9.92 1.05 1.30
N THR A 10 9.86 1.94 2.29
CA THR A 10 8.81 2.94 2.37
C THR A 10 8.86 3.88 1.17
N ASP A 11 10.03 4.38 0.84
CA ASP A 11 10.19 5.25 -0.32
C ASP A 11 9.84 4.53 -1.62
N ALA A 12 10.25 3.28 -1.75
CA ALA A 12 9.97 2.50 -2.93
C ALA A 12 8.48 2.28 -3.11
N LEU A 13 7.78 1.96 -2.02
CA LEU A 13 6.34 1.74 -2.06
C LEU A 13 5.60 3.03 -2.41
N LEU A 14 5.93 4.13 -1.75
CA LEU A 14 5.28 5.41 -2.03
C LEU A 14 5.53 5.85 -3.46
N SER A 15 6.73 5.64 -3.97
CA SER A 15 7.07 5.97 -5.34
C SER A 15 6.25 5.18 -6.34
N LEU A 16 6.09 3.89 -6.07
CA LEU A 16 5.30 3.02 -6.94
C LEU A 16 3.83 3.44 -6.94
N ILE A 17 3.28 3.70 -5.77
CA ILE A 17 1.88 4.13 -5.66
C ILE A 17 1.68 5.44 -6.41
N LYS A 18 2.54 6.41 -6.17
CA LYS A 18 2.42 7.72 -6.79
C LYS A 18 2.48 7.62 -8.32
N ALA A 19 3.38 6.78 -8.82
CA ALA A 19 3.51 6.57 -10.26
C ALA A 19 2.28 5.91 -10.87
N ALA A 20 1.52 5.18 -10.06
CA ALA A 20 0.34 4.47 -10.52
C ALA A 20 -0.96 5.29 -10.38
N LEU A 21 -0.86 6.53 -9.90
CA LEU A 21 -2.03 7.39 -9.75
C LEU A 21 -2.28 8.19 -11.02
N ALA A 22 -3.55 8.28 -11.40
CA ALA A 22 -3.96 9.18 -12.47
C ALA A 22 -3.88 10.63 -11.98
N PRO A 23 -3.91 11.61 -12.89
CA PRO A 23 -3.84 13.02 -12.49
C PRO A 23 -4.93 13.47 -11.54
N ASP A 24 -6.06 12.78 -11.51
CA ASP A 24 -7.16 13.10 -10.61
C ASP A 24 -7.05 12.35 -9.27
N GLY A 25 -5.98 11.59 -9.08
CA GLY A 25 -5.78 10.84 -7.85
C GLY A 25 -6.36 9.44 -7.87
N THR A 26 -6.98 9.03 -8.96
CA THR A 26 -7.56 7.70 -9.07
C THR A 26 -6.45 6.67 -9.26
N PRO A 27 -6.43 5.60 -8.46
CA PRO A 27 -5.41 4.56 -8.65
C PRO A 27 -5.60 3.85 -10.00
N GLY A 28 -4.48 3.57 -10.65
CA GLY A 28 -4.48 2.80 -11.89
C GLY A 28 -4.49 1.30 -11.66
N PHE A 29 -4.78 0.88 -10.43
CA PHE A 29 -4.84 -0.53 -10.05
C PHE A 29 -6.08 -0.76 -9.21
N GLY A 30 -6.51 -2.02 -9.12
CA GLY A 30 -7.72 -2.34 -8.37
C GLY A 30 -7.46 -2.53 -6.89
N GLU A 31 -6.40 -3.23 -6.55
CA GLU A 31 -6.16 -3.69 -5.19
C GLU A 31 -4.68 -3.67 -4.88
N MET A 32 -4.37 -3.46 -3.60
CA MET A 32 -3.00 -3.59 -3.11
C MET A 32 -2.90 -4.81 -2.23
N VAL A 33 -1.76 -5.48 -2.31
CA VAL A 33 -1.43 -6.58 -1.41
C VAL A 33 -0.17 -6.17 -0.67
N LEU A 34 -0.24 -6.18 0.65
CA LEU A 34 0.89 -5.83 1.51
C LEU A 34 1.26 -7.03 2.35
N TYR A 35 2.52 -7.39 2.33
CA TYR A 35 3.05 -8.47 3.16
C TYR A 35 3.66 -7.82 4.39
N THR A 36 3.11 -8.13 5.55
CA THR A 36 3.51 -7.51 6.82
C THR A 36 4.03 -8.58 7.76
N SER A 37 4.44 -8.16 8.96
CA SER A 37 4.93 -9.09 9.97
C SER A 37 3.84 -10.03 10.49
N PHE A 38 2.57 -9.62 10.38
CA PHE A 38 1.46 -10.39 10.96
C PHE A 38 0.63 -11.16 9.92
N GLY A 39 0.72 -10.80 8.65
CA GLY A 39 -0.08 -11.47 7.65
C GLY A 39 -0.10 -10.74 6.33
N VAL A 40 -0.98 -11.17 5.45
CA VAL A 40 -1.16 -10.59 4.14
C VAL A 40 -2.39 -9.70 4.16
N VAL A 41 -2.21 -8.44 3.83
CA VAL A 41 -3.27 -7.43 3.83
C VAL A 41 -3.63 -7.11 2.39
N ARG A 42 -4.91 -7.22 2.06
CA ARG A 42 -5.42 -6.85 0.73
C ARG A 42 -6.45 -5.78 0.89
N GLY A 43 -6.42 -4.78 0.03
CA GLY A 43 -7.41 -3.73 0.08
C GLY A 43 -7.24 -2.73 -1.03
N LYS A 44 -8.15 -1.78 -1.04
CA LYS A 44 -8.13 -0.70 -2.03
C LYS A 44 -7.49 0.53 -1.40
N LEU A 45 -6.66 1.22 -2.17
CA LEU A 45 -6.00 2.43 -1.68
C LEU A 45 -7.05 3.47 -1.31
N GLY A 46 -6.90 4.09 -0.13
CA GLY A 46 -7.79 5.14 0.31
C GLY A 46 -7.69 6.34 -0.61
N LEU A 47 -8.83 6.88 -1.02
CA LEU A 47 -8.85 7.98 -1.98
C LEU A 47 -8.23 9.25 -1.42
N LEU A 48 -8.49 9.56 -0.16
CA LEU A 48 -7.92 10.73 0.46
C LEU A 48 -6.40 10.63 0.56
N PHE A 49 -5.92 9.45 0.95
CA PHE A 49 -4.49 9.19 1.00
C PHE A 49 -3.87 9.36 -0.40
N ALA A 50 -4.53 8.81 -1.43
CA ALA A 50 -4.05 8.92 -2.80
C ALA A 50 -3.96 10.38 -3.25
N GLN A 51 -4.96 11.17 -2.93
CA GLN A 51 -4.98 12.58 -3.32
C GLN A 51 -3.89 13.37 -2.62
N GLN A 52 -3.67 13.08 -1.33
CA GLN A 52 -2.60 13.73 -0.59
C GLN A 52 -1.24 13.37 -1.17
N LEU A 53 -1.05 12.10 -1.47
CA LEU A 53 0.22 11.63 -2.01
C LEU A 53 0.51 12.25 -3.37
N LEU A 54 -0.53 12.38 -4.20
CA LEU A 54 -0.38 12.95 -5.53
C LEU A 54 0.11 14.40 -5.47
N GLY A 55 -0.34 15.15 -4.47
CA GLY A 55 -0.01 16.55 -4.32
C GLY A 55 1.33 16.82 -3.65
N GLU A 56 2.04 15.79 -3.20
CA GLU A 56 3.30 15.96 -2.47
C GLU A 56 4.48 15.48 -3.30
N SER A 57 5.66 16.08 -3.04
CA SER A 57 6.89 15.51 -3.58
C SER A 57 7.15 14.19 -2.86
N LEU A 58 7.91 13.32 -3.50
CA LEU A 58 8.22 12.03 -2.89
C LEU A 58 8.96 12.21 -1.56
N GLU A 59 9.82 13.20 -1.49
CA GLU A 59 10.57 13.49 -0.27
C GLU A 59 9.64 13.90 0.87
N HIS A 60 8.66 14.75 0.59
CA HIS A 60 7.67 15.15 1.60
C HIS A 60 6.77 13.99 1.98
N ALA A 61 6.38 13.18 1.00
CA ALA A 61 5.52 12.04 1.27
C ALA A 61 6.18 11.07 2.25
N ALA A 62 7.47 10.78 2.04
CA ALA A 62 8.20 9.87 2.91
C ALA A 62 8.30 10.41 4.33
N SER A 63 8.37 11.75 4.49
CA SER A 63 8.44 12.37 5.82
C SER A 63 7.08 12.44 6.51
N ASN A 64 6.02 12.60 5.74
CA ASN A 64 4.69 12.90 6.28
C ASN A 64 3.83 11.68 6.52
N HIS A 65 4.08 10.60 5.81
CA HIS A 65 3.22 9.43 5.90
C HIS A 65 3.91 8.29 6.61
N HIS A 66 3.30 7.83 7.69
CA HIS A 66 3.80 6.69 8.45
C HIS A 66 2.88 5.49 8.31
N VAL A 67 1.67 5.71 7.81
CA VAL A 67 0.69 4.65 7.59
C VAL A 67 0.10 4.81 6.20
N ILE A 68 -0.40 3.71 5.68
CA ILE A 68 -1.14 3.71 4.43
C ILE A 68 -2.59 3.35 4.75
N GLU A 69 -3.51 4.08 4.18
CA GLU A 69 -4.94 3.86 4.39
C GLU A 69 -5.48 2.95 3.29
N LEU A 70 -6.12 1.87 3.70
CA LEU A 70 -6.77 0.95 2.77
C LEU A 70 -8.23 0.79 3.14
N ASN A 71 -9.06 0.60 2.12
CA ASN A 71 -10.49 0.39 2.28
C ASN A 71 -10.86 -1.01 1.80
N GLU A 72 -11.95 -1.55 2.33
CA GLU A 72 -12.45 -2.88 1.96
C GLU A 72 -11.33 -3.91 2.11
N VAL A 73 -10.85 -4.02 3.33
CA VAL A 73 -9.61 -4.75 3.62
C VAL A 73 -9.89 -6.15 4.12
N SER A 74 -9.09 -7.10 3.65
CA SER A 74 -9.04 -8.43 4.25
C SER A 74 -7.62 -8.68 4.71
N VAL A 75 -7.50 -9.31 5.88
CA VAL A 75 -6.21 -9.66 6.47
C VAL A 75 -6.18 -11.16 6.66
N GLU A 76 -5.23 -11.80 6.01
CA GLU A 76 -5.03 -13.24 6.15
C GLU A 76 -3.78 -13.45 6.99
N HIS A 77 -3.97 -13.93 8.22
CA HIS A 77 -2.86 -14.15 9.13
C HIS A 77 -1.99 -15.31 8.67
N TYR A 78 -0.71 -15.23 8.96
CA TYR A 78 0.21 -16.33 8.63
C TYR A 78 -0.13 -17.59 9.41
N SER A 79 -0.75 -17.43 10.58
CA SER A 79 -1.18 -18.58 11.36
C SER A 79 -2.47 -19.13 10.79
N ASN A 80 -2.48 -20.43 10.50
CA ASN A 80 -3.69 -21.09 9.99
C ASN A 80 -4.79 -21.21 11.03
N HIS A 81 -4.48 -20.89 12.27
CA HIS A 81 -5.46 -20.98 13.36
C HIS A 81 -6.37 -19.77 13.45
N LEU A 82 -6.00 -18.69 12.76
CA LEU A 82 -6.76 -17.44 12.83
C LEU A 82 -7.57 -17.28 11.54
N PRO A 83 -8.85 -16.93 11.68
CA PRO A 83 -9.67 -16.70 10.49
C PRO A 83 -9.25 -15.40 9.79
N THR A 84 -9.60 -15.30 8.53
CA THR A 84 -9.42 -14.07 7.78
C THR A 84 -10.29 -12.98 8.39
N ALA A 85 -9.70 -11.84 8.68
CA ALA A 85 -10.41 -10.71 9.22
C ALA A 85 -10.71 -9.70 8.12
N THR A 86 -11.84 -9.02 8.23
CA THR A 86 -12.20 -7.99 7.24
C THR A 86 -12.48 -6.69 7.96
N PHE A 87 -12.15 -5.59 7.29
CA PHE A 87 -12.32 -4.25 7.84
C PHE A 87 -12.81 -3.32 6.73
N ASP A 88 -13.65 -2.37 7.08
CA ASP A 88 -14.03 -1.33 6.11
C ASP A 88 -12.85 -0.44 5.80
N ARG A 89 -12.00 -0.20 6.79
CA ARG A 89 -10.82 0.64 6.66
C ARG A 89 -9.74 0.13 7.59
N LEU A 90 -8.51 0.14 7.11
CA LEU A 90 -7.38 -0.28 7.93
C LEU A 90 -6.20 0.63 7.60
N TYR A 91 -5.48 1.02 8.64
CA TYR A 91 -4.25 1.79 8.50
C TYR A 91 -3.08 0.87 8.79
N VAL A 92 -2.21 0.70 7.81
CA VAL A 92 -1.06 -0.20 7.93
C VAL A 92 0.20 0.65 8.06
N ARG A 93 1.04 0.34 9.03
CA ARG A 93 2.29 1.05 9.19
C ARG A 93 3.21 0.75 8.02
N LEU A 94 3.74 1.81 7.43
CA LEU A 94 4.62 1.65 6.27
C LEU A 94 5.91 0.92 6.63
N ASP A 95 6.41 1.11 7.84
CA ASP A 95 7.64 0.46 8.25
C ASP A 95 7.45 -1.04 8.54
N ASP A 96 6.22 -1.52 8.57
CA ASP A 96 5.94 -2.94 8.75
C ASP A 96 5.66 -3.64 7.42
N VAL A 97 5.68 -2.92 6.32
CA VAL A 97 5.45 -3.51 4.99
C VAL A 97 6.76 -4.15 4.52
N ARG A 98 6.74 -5.47 4.38
CA ARG A 98 7.92 -6.24 3.98
C ARG A 98 7.94 -6.53 2.50
N GLY A 99 6.79 -6.45 1.86
CA GLY A 99 6.67 -6.63 0.43
C GLY A 99 5.32 -6.13 -0.01
N TYR A 100 5.14 -5.93 -1.30
CA TYR A 100 3.89 -5.38 -1.78
C TYR A 100 3.68 -5.74 -3.25
N ALA A 101 2.41 -5.69 -3.66
CA ALA A 101 2.04 -5.89 -5.04
C ALA A 101 0.82 -5.05 -5.36
N LEU A 102 0.74 -4.58 -6.58
CA LEU A 102 -0.43 -3.88 -7.08
C LEU A 102 -1.11 -4.79 -8.07
N ILE A 103 -2.41 -5.00 -7.89
CA ILE A 103 -3.18 -5.91 -8.73
C ILE A 103 -4.05 -5.08 -9.65
N GLY A 104 -3.99 -5.38 -10.94
CA GLY A 104 -4.76 -4.65 -11.94
C GLY A 104 -6.25 -4.80 -11.71
N SER A 105 -6.96 -3.81 -12.14
CA SER A 105 -8.39 -3.80 -11.99
C SER A 105 -9.06 -4.47 -13.16
N HIS A 106 -8.65 -5.07 -13.99
CA HIS A 106 -9.33 -5.55 -15.01
C HIS A 106 -9.93 -6.75 -15.01
N GLY A 107 -10.52 -6.43 -14.74
CA GLY A 107 -11.08 -7.36 -14.67
C GLY A 107 -11.45 -7.87 -15.97
N GLN A 108 -11.09 -7.43 -16.13
CA GLN A 108 -11.17 -7.59 -16.73
C GLN A 108 -11.19 -8.20 -17.41
N SER A 109 -11.32 -8.28 -17.63
CA SER A 109 -11.21 -8.65 -18.10
C SER A 109 -11.24 -8.98 -18.21
#